data_988bff221f6aa56da9b666114936f764
#
_entry.id   988bff221f6aa56da9b666114936f764
#
_cell.length_a   1.000
_cell.length_b   1.000
_cell.length_c   1.000
_cell.angle_alpha   90.00
_cell.angle_beta   90.00
_cell.angle_gamma   90.00
#
_symmetry.space_group_name_H-M   'P 1'
#
loop_
_entity.id
_entity.type
_entity.pdbx_description
1 polymer ?
#
loop_
_entity_poly.entity_id
_entity_poly.type
_entity_poly.pdbx_seq_one_letter_code
_entity_poly.pdbx_strand_id
1 'polypeptide(L)'
;MAFQNLEVVHVVAMDQQRCIGKGNDLPWHISADLKHFKAITQGGVVIMGRKTLESMGRTLPKRVNWVITRDTSCTFDGTKVAYSIEEALAQAVADVQASEKPDSIFIIGGGEIFKQTIDIADRLELTHVELDVQGDAHYPAIPAAFKKVASEQHIDDKTGIAFEFATYQK
;
A
#
# COMPACT_ATOMS: atom_id res chain seq x y z
N MET A 1 12.76 -11.91 -3.72
CA MET A 1 12.66 -13.03 -2.76
C MET A 1 11.58 -12.72 -1.75
N ALA A 2 10.70 -13.65 -1.50
CA ALA A 2 9.65 -13.45 -0.51
C ALA A 2 10.24 -13.52 0.91
N PHE A 3 9.80 -12.61 1.78
CA PHE A 3 10.24 -12.58 3.17
C PHE A 3 9.63 -13.78 3.92
N GLN A 4 10.47 -14.66 4.46
CA GLN A 4 10.06 -15.89 5.18
C GLN A 4 8.98 -16.69 4.43
N ASN A 5 9.13 -16.84 3.11
CA ASN A 5 8.17 -17.53 2.23
C ASN A 5 6.83 -16.78 2.07
N LEU A 6 6.76 -15.54 2.51
CA LEU A 6 5.60 -14.68 2.28
C LEU A 6 5.85 -13.78 1.08
N GLU A 7 4.80 -13.50 0.34
CA GLU A 7 4.83 -12.52 -0.73
C GLU A 7 4.68 -11.12 -0.14
N VAL A 8 5.65 -10.24 -0.37
CA VAL A 8 5.57 -8.84 0.03
C VAL A 8 4.93 -8.06 -1.10
N VAL A 9 3.77 -7.45 -0.84
CA VAL A 9 2.96 -6.80 -1.86
C VAL A 9 2.81 -5.33 -1.54
N HIS A 10 3.12 -4.46 -2.52
CA HIS A 10 2.79 -3.04 -2.44
C HIS A 10 1.41 -2.81 -3.05
N VAL A 11 0.56 -2.05 -2.37
CA VAL A 11 -0.76 -1.67 -2.88
C VAL A 11 -0.85 -0.15 -2.82
N VAL A 12 -0.98 0.49 -3.98
CA VAL A 12 -0.97 1.95 -4.04
C VAL A 12 -1.58 2.47 -5.34
N ALA A 13 -2.20 3.64 -5.27
CA ALA A 13 -2.64 4.40 -6.45
C ALA A 13 -1.70 5.59 -6.64
N MET A 14 -1.38 5.89 -7.89
CA MET A 14 -0.47 6.99 -8.24
C MET A 14 -0.89 7.66 -9.54
N ASP A 15 -0.50 8.93 -9.69
CA ASP A 15 -0.74 9.64 -10.94
C ASP A 15 0.38 9.37 -11.96
N GLN A 16 0.37 10.12 -13.07
CA GLN A 16 1.34 9.93 -14.15
C GLN A 16 2.77 10.26 -13.76
N GLN A 17 2.97 11.03 -12.69
CA GLN A 17 4.29 11.38 -12.14
C GLN A 17 4.63 10.55 -10.91
N ARG A 18 3.90 9.47 -10.67
CA ARG A 18 4.01 8.62 -9.48
C ARG A 18 3.69 9.37 -8.18
N CYS A 19 2.89 10.43 -8.25
CA CYS A 19 2.41 11.13 -7.06
C CYS A 19 1.38 10.27 -6.33
N ILE A 20 1.56 10.09 -5.02
CA ILE A 20 0.67 9.30 -4.18
C ILE A 20 0.03 10.11 -3.06
N GLY A 21 0.37 11.37 -2.93
CA GLY A 21 -0.21 12.23 -1.90
C GLY A 21 0.12 13.69 -2.10
N LYS A 22 -0.75 14.54 -1.56
CA LYS A 22 -0.59 15.99 -1.51
C LYS A 22 -1.14 16.49 -0.18
N GLY A 23 -0.29 17.08 0.65
CA GLY A 23 -0.70 17.55 1.98
C GLY A 23 -1.24 16.44 2.87
N ASN A 24 -0.64 15.25 2.87
CA ASN A 24 -1.07 14.07 3.62
C ASN A 24 -2.44 13.51 3.21
N ASP A 25 -2.92 13.84 2.02
CA ASP A 25 -4.19 13.35 1.53
C ASP A 25 -4.06 12.81 0.11
N LEU A 26 -5.03 12.02 -0.34
CA LEU A 26 -5.11 11.59 -1.73
C LEU A 26 -5.66 12.74 -2.58
N PRO A 27 -4.99 13.06 -3.69
CA PRO A 27 -5.44 14.16 -4.55
C PRO A 27 -6.62 13.83 -5.45
N TRP A 28 -7.13 12.61 -5.37
CA TRP A 28 -8.32 12.16 -6.12
C TRP A 28 -9.20 11.29 -5.25
N HIS A 29 -10.45 11.11 -5.67
CA HIS A 29 -11.38 10.22 -5.01
C HIS A 29 -12.10 9.36 -6.05
N ILE A 30 -11.69 8.10 -6.17
CA ILE A 30 -12.23 7.13 -7.12
C ILE A 30 -12.77 5.93 -6.34
N SER A 31 -14.08 5.76 -6.29
CA SER A 31 -14.74 4.69 -5.51
C SER A 31 -14.30 3.29 -5.94
N ALA A 32 -14.10 3.08 -7.25
CA ALA A 32 -13.65 1.79 -7.77
C ALA A 32 -12.27 1.43 -7.26
N ASP A 33 -11.39 2.41 -7.08
CA ASP A 33 -10.05 2.20 -6.53
C ASP A 33 -10.11 1.78 -5.06
N LEU A 34 -10.97 2.41 -4.28
CA LEU A 34 -11.16 2.05 -2.86
C LEU A 34 -11.72 0.63 -2.72
N LYS A 35 -12.63 0.24 -3.59
CA LYS A 35 -13.17 -1.14 -3.61
C LYS A 35 -12.11 -2.15 -4.02
N HIS A 36 -11.28 -1.81 -4.98
CA HIS A 36 -10.17 -2.67 -5.44
C HIS A 36 -9.15 -2.88 -4.32
N PHE A 37 -8.76 -1.80 -3.64
CA PHE A 37 -7.86 -1.85 -2.48
C PHE A 37 -8.44 -2.77 -1.39
N LYS A 38 -9.71 -2.61 -1.08
CA LYS A 38 -10.39 -3.44 -0.08
C LYS A 38 -10.39 -4.91 -0.49
N ALA A 39 -10.69 -5.21 -1.75
CA ALA A 39 -10.72 -6.59 -2.24
C ALA A 39 -9.37 -7.27 -2.13
N ILE A 40 -8.28 -6.54 -2.41
CA ILE A 40 -6.92 -7.08 -2.32
C ILE A 40 -6.53 -7.35 -0.87
N THR A 41 -6.85 -6.44 0.06
CA THR A 41 -6.29 -6.46 1.42
C THR A 41 -7.23 -7.06 2.48
N GLN A 42 -8.53 -7.20 2.21
CA GLN A 42 -9.50 -7.64 3.20
C GLN A 42 -9.16 -9.02 3.75
N GLY A 43 -9.19 -9.14 5.07
CA GLY A 43 -8.86 -10.38 5.75
C GLY A 43 -7.36 -10.60 5.94
N GLY A 44 -6.52 -9.70 5.42
CA GLY A 44 -5.08 -9.81 5.49
C GLY A 44 -4.43 -8.87 6.50
N VAL A 45 -3.11 -8.76 6.41
CA VAL A 45 -2.30 -7.91 7.28
C VAL A 45 -1.74 -6.75 6.45
N VAL A 46 -1.93 -5.53 6.93
CA VAL A 46 -1.42 -4.32 6.28
C VAL A 46 -0.37 -3.64 7.15
N ILE A 47 0.66 -3.12 6.51
CA ILE A 47 1.73 -2.34 7.14
C ILE A 47 1.71 -0.94 6.56
N MET A 48 1.75 0.07 7.42
CA MET A 48 1.70 1.47 7.02
C MET A 48 2.57 2.33 7.93
N GLY A 49 2.96 3.49 7.44
CA GLY A 49 3.58 4.52 8.27
C GLY A 49 2.52 5.30 9.06
N ARG A 50 2.96 6.01 10.10
CA ARG A 50 2.08 6.81 10.95
C ARG A 50 1.27 7.84 10.16
N LYS A 51 1.91 8.54 9.22
CA LYS A 51 1.24 9.58 8.43
C LYS A 51 0.12 9.01 7.56
N THR A 52 0.29 7.79 7.05
CA THR A 52 -0.74 7.10 6.29
C THR A 52 -1.97 6.81 7.16
N LEU A 53 -1.75 6.34 8.38
CA LEU A 53 -2.85 6.11 9.32
C LEU A 53 -3.57 7.43 9.66
N GLU A 54 -2.81 8.48 9.93
CA GLU A 54 -3.37 9.80 10.23
C GLU A 54 -4.20 10.35 9.06
N SER A 55 -3.73 10.16 7.84
CA SER A 55 -4.45 10.57 6.62
C SER A 55 -5.77 9.83 6.46
N MET A 56 -5.78 8.52 6.74
CA MET A 56 -7.00 7.73 6.68
C MET A 56 -7.97 8.05 7.82
N GLY A 57 -7.45 8.53 8.95
CA GLY A 57 -8.24 8.89 10.12
C GLY A 57 -8.76 7.73 10.95
N ARG A 58 -8.52 6.49 10.53
CA ARG A 58 -8.97 5.29 11.25
C ARG A 58 -8.23 4.05 10.77
N THR A 59 -8.32 2.97 11.55
CA THR A 59 -7.81 1.66 11.14
C THR A 59 -8.71 1.05 10.06
N LEU A 60 -8.15 0.10 9.30
CA LEU A 60 -8.90 -0.62 8.27
C LEU A 60 -9.61 -1.81 8.92
N PRO A 61 -10.95 -1.89 8.82
CA PRO A 61 -11.70 -3.01 9.41
C PRO A 61 -11.41 -4.32 8.69
N LYS A 62 -11.51 -5.43 9.43
CA LYS A 62 -11.29 -6.81 8.94
C LYS A 62 -9.87 -7.03 8.43
N ARG A 63 -8.91 -6.26 8.93
CA ARG A 63 -7.48 -6.40 8.63
C ARG A 63 -6.69 -6.18 9.90
N VAL A 64 -5.52 -6.82 9.99
CA VAL A 64 -4.59 -6.52 11.08
C VAL A 64 -3.75 -5.32 10.62
N ASN A 65 -3.77 -4.25 11.40
CA ASN A 65 -3.13 -2.99 11.07
C ASN A 65 -1.82 -2.85 11.86
N TRP A 66 -0.69 -2.89 11.17
CA TRP A 66 0.63 -2.60 11.73
C TRP A 66 1.06 -1.20 11.34
N VAL A 67 1.45 -0.39 12.31
CA VAL A 67 1.90 1.00 12.08
C VAL A 67 3.36 1.12 12.47
N ILE A 68 4.16 1.67 11.56
CA ILE A 68 5.58 1.93 11.81
C ILE A 68 5.72 3.38 12.24
N THR A 69 6.35 3.60 13.39
CA THR A 69 6.63 4.94 13.91
C THR A 69 7.93 4.93 14.70
N ARG A 70 8.65 6.03 14.67
CA ARG A 70 9.85 6.21 15.52
C ARG A 70 9.50 6.74 16.91
N ASP A 71 8.27 7.19 17.11
CA ASP A 71 7.80 7.74 18.38
C ASP A 71 7.30 6.62 19.28
N THR A 72 8.12 6.25 20.27
CA THR A 72 7.80 5.16 21.19
C THR A 72 6.67 5.49 22.15
N SER A 73 6.25 6.75 22.24
CA SER A 73 5.11 7.17 23.06
C SER A 73 3.78 7.11 22.30
N CYS A 74 3.82 6.94 20.97
CA CYS A 74 2.59 6.89 20.18
C CYS A 74 1.89 5.56 20.35
N THR A 75 0.58 5.63 20.59
CA THR A 75 -0.31 4.47 20.56
C THR A 75 -1.52 4.82 19.69
N PHE A 76 -2.00 3.83 18.95
CA PHE A 76 -3.14 4.00 18.06
C PHE A 76 -4.12 2.86 18.31
N ASP A 77 -5.38 3.20 18.60
CA ASP A 77 -6.42 2.22 18.87
C ASP A 77 -6.62 1.30 17.66
N GLY A 78 -6.67 -0.01 17.93
CA GLY A 78 -6.91 -1.00 16.89
C GLY A 78 -5.70 -1.32 16.04
N THR A 79 -4.50 -0.89 16.44
CA THR A 79 -3.27 -1.16 15.71
C THR A 79 -2.26 -1.90 16.56
N LYS A 80 -1.33 -2.57 15.87
CA LYS A 80 -0.06 -3.02 16.44
C LYS A 80 1.02 -2.08 15.96
N VAL A 81 1.99 -1.78 16.82
CA VAL A 81 3.00 -0.76 16.55
C VAL A 81 4.37 -1.42 16.44
N ALA A 82 5.14 -1.02 15.44
CA ALA A 82 6.54 -1.39 15.28
C ALA A 82 7.37 -0.12 15.08
N TYR A 83 8.66 -0.19 15.42
CA TYR A 83 9.53 0.97 15.39
C TYR A 83 10.51 0.95 14.21
N SER A 84 10.44 -0.09 13.39
CA SER A 84 11.19 -0.19 12.15
C SER A 84 10.45 -1.10 11.17
N ILE A 85 10.84 -1.00 9.90
CA ILE A 85 10.29 -1.88 8.85
C ILE A 85 10.64 -3.33 9.14
N GLU A 86 11.88 -3.59 9.53
CA GLU A 86 12.36 -4.93 9.83
C GLU A 86 11.57 -5.55 10.99
N GLU A 87 11.33 -4.77 12.03
CA GLU A 87 10.52 -5.21 13.18
C GLU A 87 9.10 -5.54 12.77
N ALA A 88 8.47 -4.66 11.96
CA ALA A 88 7.11 -4.88 11.50
C ALA A 88 6.99 -6.16 10.67
N LEU A 89 7.92 -6.38 9.73
CA LEU A 89 7.90 -7.57 8.89
C LEU A 89 8.12 -8.84 9.72
N ALA A 90 9.07 -8.81 10.65
CA ALA A 90 9.36 -9.97 11.48
C ALA A 90 8.22 -10.32 12.42
N GLN A 91 7.62 -9.33 13.07
CA GLN A 91 6.55 -9.56 14.04
C GLN A 91 5.20 -9.85 13.39
N ALA A 92 4.97 -9.35 12.18
CA ALA A 92 3.70 -9.55 11.49
C ALA A 92 3.55 -10.96 10.90
N VAL A 93 4.62 -11.74 10.79
CA VAL A 93 4.57 -13.08 10.17
C VAL A 93 3.50 -13.97 10.81
N ALA A 94 3.43 -14.01 12.14
CA ALA A 94 2.43 -14.83 12.83
C ALA A 94 1.00 -14.38 12.52
N ASP A 95 0.77 -13.06 12.46
CA ASP A 95 -0.54 -12.52 12.09
C ASP A 95 -0.91 -12.87 10.64
N VAL A 96 0.06 -12.80 9.73
CA VAL A 96 -0.14 -13.14 8.32
C VAL A 96 -0.56 -14.60 8.19
N GLN A 97 0.16 -15.50 8.83
CA GLN A 97 -0.13 -16.94 8.76
C GLN A 97 -1.49 -17.30 9.36
N ALA A 98 -1.96 -16.54 10.34
CA ALA A 98 -3.27 -16.72 10.94
C ALA A 98 -4.40 -16.00 10.21
N SER A 99 -4.09 -15.21 9.18
CA SER A 99 -5.06 -14.39 8.46
C SER A 99 -5.76 -15.16 7.34
N GLU A 100 -6.76 -14.53 6.72
CA GLU A 100 -7.43 -15.08 5.54
C GLU A 100 -6.57 -14.97 4.28
N LYS A 101 -5.44 -14.26 4.35
CA LYS A 101 -4.46 -14.10 3.27
C LYS A 101 -3.08 -14.57 3.76
N PRO A 102 -2.90 -15.87 4.03
CA PRO A 102 -1.72 -16.35 4.77
C PRO A 102 -0.41 -16.31 4.01
N ASP A 103 -0.45 -16.05 2.69
CA ASP A 103 0.74 -16.04 1.86
C ASP A 103 1.24 -14.63 1.53
N SER A 104 0.54 -13.58 1.96
CA SER A 104 0.85 -12.22 1.54
C SER A 104 0.83 -11.23 2.69
N ILE A 105 1.76 -10.28 2.65
CA ILE A 105 1.77 -9.13 3.54
C ILE A 105 1.70 -7.86 2.69
N PHE A 106 0.81 -6.94 3.04
CA PHE A 106 0.50 -5.78 2.22
C PHE A 106 1.08 -4.50 2.82
N ILE A 107 1.93 -3.82 2.06
CA ILE A 107 2.50 -2.52 2.41
C ILE A 107 1.70 -1.45 1.68
N ILE A 108 1.09 -0.52 2.43
CA ILE A 108 0.13 0.42 1.88
C ILE A 108 0.57 1.88 1.95
N GLY A 109 1.80 2.14 2.36
CA GLY A 109 2.38 3.48 2.28
C GLY A 109 2.98 3.97 3.59
N GLY A 110 3.51 5.13 3.63
CA GLY A 110 3.60 6.08 2.50
C GLY A 110 4.89 5.96 1.69
N GLY A 111 5.21 7.05 1.01
CA GLY A 111 6.32 7.08 0.06
C GLY A 111 7.65 6.61 0.60
N GLU A 112 8.00 6.99 1.83
CA GLU A 112 9.25 6.55 2.45
C GLU A 112 9.27 5.05 2.72
N ILE A 113 8.14 4.49 3.17
CA ILE A 113 8.01 3.05 3.40
C ILE A 113 8.10 2.28 2.08
N PHE A 114 7.45 2.76 1.03
CA PHE A 114 7.56 2.15 -0.30
C PHE A 114 9.00 2.17 -0.80
N LYS A 115 9.67 3.31 -0.66
CA LYS A 115 11.07 3.47 -1.10
C LYS A 115 12.00 2.47 -0.41
N GLN A 116 11.82 2.27 0.90
CA GLN A 116 12.68 1.37 1.67
C GLN A 116 12.37 -0.10 1.45
N THR A 117 11.19 -0.43 0.90
CA THR A 117 10.77 -1.83 0.74
C THR A 117 10.63 -2.27 -0.71
N ILE A 118 10.83 -1.39 -1.69
CA ILE A 118 10.67 -1.75 -3.11
C ILE A 118 11.60 -2.88 -3.52
N ASP A 119 12.78 -2.97 -2.95
CA ASP A 119 13.76 -4.00 -3.29
C ASP A 119 13.37 -5.39 -2.77
N ILE A 120 12.56 -5.46 -1.71
CA ILE A 120 12.10 -6.74 -1.15
C ILE A 120 10.66 -7.07 -1.57
N ALA A 121 9.98 -6.18 -2.25
CA ALA A 121 8.64 -6.44 -2.75
C ALA A 121 8.68 -7.49 -3.85
N ASP A 122 7.70 -8.39 -3.84
CA ASP A 122 7.57 -9.47 -4.82
C ASP A 122 6.51 -9.16 -5.86
N ARG A 123 5.50 -8.39 -5.48
CA ARG A 123 4.37 -8.02 -6.34
C ARG A 123 3.96 -6.58 -6.06
N LEU A 124 3.57 -5.87 -7.11
CA LEU A 124 3.05 -4.52 -7.01
C LEU A 124 1.64 -4.51 -7.58
N GLU A 125 0.67 -4.08 -6.76
CA GLU A 125 -0.70 -3.86 -7.19
C GLU A 125 -0.89 -2.35 -7.30
N LEU A 126 -0.73 -1.82 -8.49
CA LEU A 126 -0.72 -0.38 -8.73
C LEU A 126 -1.98 0.06 -9.46
N THR A 127 -2.54 1.19 -9.03
CA THR A 127 -3.57 1.90 -9.79
C THR A 127 -2.91 3.12 -10.42
N HIS A 128 -2.83 3.14 -11.74
CA HIS A 128 -2.31 4.29 -12.50
C HIS A 128 -3.47 5.22 -12.84
N VAL A 129 -3.46 6.42 -12.30
CA VAL A 129 -4.50 7.42 -12.50
C VAL A 129 -4.02 8.43 -13.52
N GLU A 130 -4.82 8.73 -14.54
CA GLU A 130 -4.47 9.68 -15.58
C GLU A 130 -4.67 11.13 -15.11
N LEU A 131 -3.82 11.56 -14.18
CA LEU A 131 -3.76 12.91 -13.66
C LEU A 131 -2.31 13.33 -13.52
N ASP A 132 -2.08 14.63 -13.43
CA ASP A 132 -0.79 15.23 -13.09
C ASP A 132 -1.05 16.21 -11.96
N VAL A 133 -0.93 15.72 -10.71
CA VAL A 133 -1.38 16.46 -9.54
C VAL A 133 -0.31 17.38 -8.96
N GLN A 134 0.98 17.06 -9.19
CA GLN A 134 2.10 17.81 -8.63
C GLN A 134 2.04 17.86 -7.10
N GLY A 135 1.90 16.69 -6.48
CA GLY A 135 1.89 16.56 -5.03
C GLY A 135 3.28 16.43 -4.43
N ASP A 136 3.34 16.13 -3.14
CA ASP A 136 4.57 16.12 -2.36
C ASP A 136 5.05 14.72 -1.93
N ALA A 137 4.26 13.70 -2.15
CA ALA A 137 4.65 12.31 -1.87
C ALA A 137 4.62 11.49 -3.15
N HIS A 138 5.64 10.66 -3.35
CA HIS A 138 5.78 9.90 -4.60
C HIS A 138 6.13 8.44 -4.33
N TYR A 139 5.68 7.57 -5.23
CA TYR A 139 6.10 6.19 -5.28
C TYR A 139 7.47 6.13 -5.97
N PRO A 140 8.37 5.23 -5.55
CA PRO A 140 9.68 5.10 -6.20
C PRO A 140 9.54 4.61 -7.64
N ALA A 141 10.58 4.82 -8.45
CA ALA A 141 10.64 4.27 -9.80
C ALA A 141 10.50 2.75 -9.74
N ILE A 142 9.70 2.18 -10.63
CA ILE A 142 9.47 0.73 -10.66
C ILE A 142 10.74 0.05 -11.19
N PRO A 143 11.37 -0.84 -10.41
CA PRO A 143 12.59 -1.54 -10.86
C PRO A 143 12.34 -2.38 -12.11
N ALA A 144 13.37 -2.48 -12.96
CA ALA A 144 13.29 -3.22 -14.22
C ALA A 144 12.99 -4.71 -14.03
N ALA A 145 13.27 -5.26 -12.85
CA ALA A 145 12.95 -6.65 -12.54
C ALA A 145 11.45 -6.95 -12.53
N PHE A 146 10.62 -5.93 -12.30
CA PHE A 146 9.16 -6.09 -12.31
C PHE A 146 8.64 -6.06 -13.74
N LYS A 147 7.73 -6.98 -14.04
CA LYS A 147 7.03 -7.05 -15.32
C LYS A 147 5.53 -6.92 -15.10
N LYS A 148 4.88 -6.12 -15.94
CA LYS A 148 3.43 -6.00 -15.90
C LYS A 148 2.82 -7.30 -16.40
N VAL A 149 2.12 -8.02 -15.53
CA VAL A 149 1.54 -9.35 -15.85
C VAL A 149 0.02 -9.28 -16.01
N ALA A 150 -0.63 -8.22 -15.55
CA ALA A 150 -2.07 -8.03 -15.71
C ALA A 150 -2.37 -6.53 -15.76
N SER A 151 -3.42 -6.16 -16.48
CA SER A 151 -3.81 -4.78 -16.65
C SER A 151 -5.31 -4.73 -16.96
N GLU A 152 -6.02 -3.76 -16.34
CA GLU A 152 -7.45 -3.57 -16.53
C GLU A 152 -7.73 -2.08 -16.51
N GLN A 153 -8.26 -1.54 -17.62
CA GLN A 153 -8.51 -0.11 -17.78
C GLN A 153 -9.95 0.25 -17.48
N HIS A 154 -10.15 1.39 -16.83
CA HIS A 154 -11.45 1.89 -16.41
C HIS A 154 -11.53 3.41 -16.56
N ILE A 155 -12.76 3.92 -16.51
CA ILE A 155 -13.05 5.36 -16.42
C ILE A 155 -14.00 5.54 -15.25
N ASP A 156 -13.68 6.48 -14.35
CA ASP A 156 -14.52 6.77 -13.21
C ASP A 156 -15.80 7.49 -13.65
N ASP A 157 -16.96 6.95 -13.27
CA ASP A 157 -18.25 7.46 -13.73
C ASP A 157 -18.56 8.88 -13.24
N LYS A 158 -18.08 9.24 -12.05
CA LYS A 158 -18.38 10.54 -11.45
C LYS A 158 -17.47 11.66 -11.93
N THR A 159 -16.19 11.35 -12.12
CA THR A 159 -15.17 12.36 -12.43
C THR A 159 -14.70 12.32 -13.87
N GLY A 160 -14.97 11.22 -14.60
CA GLY A 160 -14.43 11.01 -15.93
C GLY A 160 -12.94 10.70 -15.97
N ILE A 161 -12.30 10.50 -14.83
CA ILE A 161 -10.87 10.20 -14.75
C ILE A 161 -10.62 8.77 -15.22
N ALA A 162 -9.71 8.60 -16.17
CA ALA A 162 -9.27 7.27 -16.60
C ALA A 162 -8.23 6.73 -15.63
N PHE A 163 -8.29 5.43 -15.37
CA PHE A 163 -7.31 4.77 -14.51
C PHE A 163 -7.14 3.32 -14.92
N GLU A 164 -6.02 2.73 -14.48
CA GLU A 164 -5.65 1.35 -14.81
C GLU A 164 -5.28 0.61 -13.54
N PHE A 165 -5.87 -0.57 -13.33
CA PHE A 165 -5.36 -1.51 -12.32
C PHE A 165 -4.30 -2.38 -12.98
N ALA A 166 -3.08 -2.35 -12.46
CA ALA A 166 -1.97 -3.09 -13.03
C ALA A 166 -1.27 -3.92 -11.96
N THR A 167 -0.97 -5.17 -12.29
CA THR A 167 -0.20 -6.07 -11.44
C THR A 167 1.18 -6.27 -12.04
N TYR A 168 2.20 -6.08 -11.22
CA TYR A 168 3.60 -6.29 -11.60
C TYR A 168 4.19 -7.40 -10.74
N GLN A 169 4.97 -8.28 -11.34
CA GLN A 169 5.69 -9.35 -10.64
C GLN A 169 7.14 -9.41 -11.09
N LYS A 170 8.02 -9.82 -10.17
CA LYS A 170 9.42 -10.08 -10.48
C LYS A 170 9.59 -11.35 -11.30
#